data_910fba9c297c2f172db02b9d22742e54
#
_entry.id   910fba9c297c2f172db02b9d22742e54
#
_cell.length_a   1.000
_cell.length_b   1.000
_cell.length_c   1.000
_cell.angle_alpha   90.00
_cell.angle_beta   90.00
_cell.angle_gamma   90.00
#
_symmetry.space_group_name_H-M   'P 1'
#
loop_
_entity.id
_entity.type
_entity.pdbx_description
1 polymer ?
#
loop_
_entity_poly.entity_id
_entity_poly.type
_entity_poly.pdbx_seq_one_letter_code
_entity_poly.pdbx_strand_id
1 'polypeptide(L)'
;ELERSRGNKDIDWIVVCMHQTAVSTGNKTNGADLGIRENWLPLFDRFNVDLVVCGHEHHYERSHAIRGTLPTDTLTPNPVDAQPDSIDTSKGTVHLVIGGGGTSIPSNTMLFPEPRCRVLMSVGELNPATGRKTPNYIEEAAPWSVFRDRENPCGFVAFDVDPGRPGASTTMDATYYAVSGPFGEVRAVDRFRLTRPRTDR
;
A
#
# COMPACT_ATOMS: atom_id res chain seq x y z
N GLU A 1 5.20 -3.21 19.37
CA GLU A 1 4.07 -2.28 19.27
C GLU A 1 2.86 -2.97 18.63
N LEU A 2 2.98 -3.61 17.47
CA LEU A 2 1.87 -4.31 16.78
C LEU A 2 1.21 -5.37 17.68
N GLU A 3 2.01 -6.18 18.37
CA GLU A 3 1.50 -7.19 19.32
C GLU A 3 0.67 -6.55 20.44
N ARG A 4 1.18 -5.46 21.02
CA ARG A 4 0.47 -4.72 22.08
C ARG A 4 -0.85 -4.13 21.54
N SER A 5 -0.80 -3.52 20.37
CA SER A 5 -1.99 -2.93 19.76
C SER A 5 -3.05 -3.97 19.42
N ARG A 6 -2.65 -5.10 18.84
CA ARG A 6 -3.61 -6.15 18.50
C ARG A 6 -4.14 -6.91 19.73
N GLY A 7 -3.37 -6.96 20.81
CA GLY A 7 -3.81 -7.50 22.11
C GLY A 7 -4.76 -6.58 22.88
N ASN A 8 -4.85 -5.30 22.53
CA ASN A 8 -5.75 -4.34 23.19
C ASN A 8 -7.13 -4.37 22.52
N LYS A 9 -8.17 -4.72 23.32
CA LYS A 9 -9.55 -4.81 22.85
C LYS A 9 -10.21 -3.46 22.54
N ASP A 10 -9.60 -2.37 22.98
CA ASP A 10 -10.06 -1.01 22.70
C ASP A 10 -9.57 -0.49 21.34
N ILE A 11 -8.74 -1.28 20.63
CA ILE A 11 -8.20 -0.93 19.32
C ILE A 11 -8.79 -1.84 18.25
N ASP A 12 -9.65 -1.30 17.41
CA ASP A 12 -10.18 -2.02 16.26
C ASP A 12 -9.23 -1.99 15.07
N TRP A 13 -8.67 -0.83 14.73
CA TRP A 13 -7.88 -0.62 13.53
C TRP A 13 -6.39 -0.47 13.83
N ILE A 14 -5.55 -1.17 13.07
CA ILE A 14 -4.11 -0.97 13.06
C ILE A 14 -3.71 -0.45 11.68
N VAL A 15 -3.27 0.81 11.65
CA VAL A 15 -2.74 1.47 10.47
C VAL A 15 -1.23 1.65 10.63
N VAL A 16 -0.46 1.12 9.70
CA VAL A 16 1.00 1.29 9.65
C VAL A 16 1.33 2.35 8.61
N CYS A 17 2.02 3.41 9.02
CA CYS A 17 2.56 4.42 8.12
C CYS A 17 4.07 4.24 8.00
N MET A 18 4.56 4.09 6.77
CA MET A 18 5.99 3.91 6.49
C MET A 18 6.36 4.58 5.17
N HIS A 19 7.66 4.81 4.92
CA HIS A 19 8.08 5.47 3.69
C HIS A 19 8.18 4.49 2.53
N GLN A 20 8.97 3.42 2.68
CA GLN A 20 9.24 2.45 1.63
C GLN A 20 8.03 1.53 1.37
N THR A 21 7.95 1.01 0.14
CA THR A 21 6.83 0.19 -0.32
C THR A 21 7.20 -1.30 -0.39
N ALA A 22 6.32 -2.17 0.11
CA ALA A 22 6.36 -3.60 -0.17
C ALA A 22 5.69 -3.94 -1.50
N VAL A 23 4.71 -3.11 -1.89
CA VAL A 23 3.88 -3.25 -3.09
C VAL A 23 3.81 -1.90 -3.80
N SER A 24 4.20 -1.87 -5.07
CA SER A 24 4.03 -0.73 -5.96
C SER A 24 4.21 -1.15 -7.41
N THR A 25 3.39 -0.62 -8.30
CA THR A 25 3.52 -0.79 -9.74
C THR A 25 4.33 0.35 -10.38
N GLY A 26 5.01 1.16 -9.57
CA GLY A 26 5.92 2.18 -10.03
C GLY A 26 7.12 1.59 -10.77
N ASN A 27 7.44 2.13 -11.93
CA ASN A 27 8.65 1.81 -12.70
C ASN A 27 9.80 2.79 -12.38
N LYS A 28 9.75 3.41 -11.22
CA LYS A 28 10.81 4.21 -10.64
C LYS A 28 11.87 3.30 -10.04
N THR A 29 13.04 3.85 -9.76
CA THR A 29 14.22 3.09 -9.30
C THR A 29 14.03 2.20 -8.07
N ASN A 30 12.96 2.31 -7.31
CA ASN A 30 12.71 1.51 -6.12
C ASN A 30 11.22 1.15 -5.99
N GLY A 31 10.58 0.62 -7.01
CA GLY A 31 9.14 0.29 -6.98
C GLY A 31 8.72 -0.46 -5.73
N ALA A 32 9.15 -1.70 -5.54
CA ALA A 32 8.95 -2.46 -4.31
C ALA A 32 10.30 -2.95 -3.76
N ASP A 33 10.35 -3.26 -2.48
CA ASP A 33 11.56 -3.66 -1.77
C ASP A 33 11.41 -5.08 -1.19
N LEU A 34 12.30 -6.01 -1.59
CA LEU A 34 12.28 -7.39 -1.12
C LEU A 34 12.51 -7.47 0.39
N GLY A 35 13.42 -6.67 0.94
CA GLY A 35 13.68 -6.67 2.38
C GLY A 35 12.47 -6.25 3.21
N ILE A 36 11.62 -5.37 2.69
CA ILE A 36 10.34 -5.04 3.31
C ILE A 36 9.38 -6.23 3.23
N ARG A 37 9.31 -6.93 2.10
CA ARG A 37 8.47 -8.12 1.95
C ARG A 37 8.90 -9.23 2.90
N GLU A 38 10.19 -9.51 3.00
CA GLU A 38 10.73 -10.56 3.86
C GLU A 38 10.50 -10.28 5.36
N ASN A 39 10.72 -9.04 5.78
CA ASN A 39 10.78 -8.73 7.21
C ASN A 39 9.49 -8.15 7.77
N TRP A 40 8.68 -7.46 6.96
CA TRP A 40 7.53 -6.71 7.46
C TRP A 40 6.19 -7.35 7.11
N LEU A 41 6.01 -7.91 5.89
CA LEU A 41 4.75 -8.56 5.53
C LEU A 41 4.38 -9.69 6.49
N PRO A 42 5.30 -10.59 6.93
CA PRO A 42 4.95 -11.61 7.93
C PRO A 42 4.50 -11.02 9.27
N LEU A 43 5.01 -9.84 9.66
CA LEU A 43 4.56 -9.16 10.87
C LEU A 43 3.16 -8.55 10.69
N PHE A 44 2.88 -7.97 9.52
CA PHE A 44 1.55 -7.45 9.22
C PHE A 44 0.51 -8.57 9.24
N ASP A 45 0.84 -9.72 8.65
CA ASP A 45 -0.02 -10.89 8.65
C ASP A 45 -0.25 -11.44 10.07
N ARG A 46 0.84 -11.61 10.84
CA ARG A 46 0.79 -12.14 12.21
C ARG A 46 -0.07 -11.29 13.13
N PHE A 47 0.02 -9.98 13.00
CA PHE A 47 -0.71 -9.05 13.86
C PHE A 47 -1.97 -8.47 13.22
N ASN A 48 -2.40 -9.02 12.09
CA ASN A 48 -3.60 -8.60 11.36
C ASN A 48 -3.66 -7.08 11.18
N VAL A 49 -2.59 -6.48 10.63
CA VAL A 49 -2.57 -5.07 10.24
C VAL A 49 -3.67 -4.86 9.20
N ASP A 50 -4.45 -3.81 9.35
CA ASP A 50 -5.59 -3.55 8.48
C ASP A 50 -5.18 -2.78 7.22
N LEU A 51 -4.34 -1.76 7.42
CA LEU A 51 -3.95 -0.82 6.39
C LEU A 51 -2.47 -0.47 6.52
N VAL A 52 -1.75 -0.48 5.41
CA VAL A 52 -0.40 0.07 5.29
C VAL A 52 -0.45 1.27 4.35
N VAL A 53 0.06 2.40 4.80
CA VAL A 53 0.14 3.64 4.02
C VAL A 53 1.61 3.96 3.77
N CYS A 54 1.99 4.03 2.50
CA CYS A 54 3.36 4.30 2.07
C CYS A 54 3.46 5.62 1.29
N GLY A 55 4.64 6.23 1.36
CA GLY A 55 5.08 7.29 0.46
C GLY A 55 5.97 6.74 -0.66
N HIS A 56 7.18 7.26 -0.77
CA HIS A 56 8.27 6.86 -1.66
C HIS A 56 7.97 6.99 -3.16
N GLU A 57 6.98 6.28 -3.67
CA GLU A 57 6.46 6.44 -5.01
C GLU A 57 5.48 7.62 -5.06
N HIS A 58 5.71 8.55 -5.99
CA HIS A 58 5.04 9.85 -6.04
C HIS A 58 3.76 9.80 -6.87
N HIS A 59 2.87 8.89 -6.53
CA HIS A 59 1.57 8.69 -7.15
C HIS A 59 0.58 8.06 -6.16
N TYR A 60 -0.60 7.72 -6.62
CA TYR A 60 -1.58 6.94 -5.87
C TYR A 60 -1.78 5.56 -6.48
N GLU A 61 -1.74 4.54 -5.64
CA GLU A 61 -2.17 3.19 -5.98
C GLU A 61 -2.67 2.43 -4.75
N ARG A 62 -3.50 1.43 -5.00
CA ARG A 62 -4.13 0.60 -3.98
C ARG A 62 -4.07 -0.89 -4.35
N SER A 63 -3.83 -1.73 -3.34
CA SER A 63 -3.87 -3.18 -3.46
C SER A 63 -5.24 -3.77 -3.08
N HIS A 64 -5.47 -5.02 -3.50
CA HIS A 64 -6.37 -5.94 -2.82
C HIS A 64 -5.92 -6.19 -1.37
N ALA A 65 -6.77 -6.83 -0.55
CA ALA A 65 -6.32 -7.41 0.71
C ALA A 65 -5.27 -8.48 0.43
N ILE A 66 -4.11 -8.38 1.06
CA ILE A 66 -2.96 -9.26 0.87
C ILE A 66 -2.74 -10.07 2.14
N ARG A 67 -2.46 -11.37 2.01
CA ARG A 67 -1.97 -12.22 3.09
C ARG A 67 -1.05 -13.29 2.55
N GLY A 68 0.14 -13.37 3.14
CA GLY A 68 1.20 -14.25 2.68
C GLY A 68 1.78 -13.83 1.32
N THR A 69 2.59 -14.71 0.79
CA THR A 69 3.26 -14.53 -0.50
C THR A 69 3.11 -15.76 -1.37
N LEU A 70 3.14 -15.58 -2.67
CA LEU A 70 3.29 -16.66 -3.65
C LEU A 70 4.73 -17.20 -3.61
N PRO A 71 4.97 -18.46 -3.97
CA PRO A 71 6.29 -19.07 -3.94
C PRO A 71 7.16 -18.62 -5.14
N THR A 72 7.54 -17.35 -5.13
CA THR A 72 8.41 -16.72 -6.13
C THR A 72 9.66 -16.18 -5.45
N ASP A 73 10.74 -15.95 -6.20
CA ASP A 73 11.99 -15.37 -5.69
C ASP A 73 11.79 -13.93 -5.15
N THR A 74 10.74 -13.27 -5.59
CA THR A 74 10.38 -11.91 -5.21
C THR A 74 9.40 -11.85 -4.04
N LEU A 75 8.95 -13.00 -3.50
CA LEU A 75 7.91 -13.07 -2.48
C LEU A 75 6.67 -12.26 -2.89
N THR A 76 6.18 -12.52 -4.10
CA THR A 76 5.02 -11.81 -4.66
C THR A 76 3.85 -11.84 -3.68
N PRO A 77 3.33 -10.69 -3.23
CA PRO A 77 2.22 -10.63 -2.29
C PRO A 77 0.98 -11.33 -2.82
N ASN A 78 0.35 -12.16 -1.98
CA ASN A 78 -0.79 -12.97 -2.37
C ASN A 78 -2.12 -12.25 -2.09
N PRO A 79 -2.91 -11.88 -3.12
CA PRO A 79 -4.24 -11.31 -2.91
C PRO A 79 -5.20 -12.39 -2.38
N VAL A 80 -5.93 -12.07 -1.30
CA VAL A 80 -6.83 -13.01 -0.62
C VAL A 80 -8.30 -12.62 -0.70
N ASP A 81 -8.61 -11.44 -1.21
CA ASP A 81 -9.96 -10.98 -1.47
C ASP A 81 -9.98 -10.21 -2.80
N ALA A 82 -10.86 -10.64 -3.72
CA ALA A 82 -11.01 -10.01 -5.03
C ALA A 82 -12.03 -8.85 -5.05
N GLN A 83 -12.63 -8.51 -3.91
CA GLN A 83 -13.57 -7.39 -3.83
C GLN A 83 -12.81 -6.07 -3.90
N PRO A 84 -13.10 -5.22 -4.92
CA PRO A 84 -12.35 -3.97 -5.07
C PRO A 84 -12.82 -2.87 -4.11
N ASP A 85 -14.12 -2.81 -3.80
CA ASP A 85 -14.71 -1.62 -3.17
C ASP A 85 -15.21 -1.86 -1.73
N SER A 86 -15.29 -3.12 -1.29
CA SER A 86 -15.69 -3.47 0.08
C SER A 86 -14.81 -4.62 0.58
N ILE A 87 -13.83 -4.28 1.39
CA ILE A 87 -12.71 -5.15 1.73
C ILE A 87 -12.78 -5.53 3.21
N ASP A 88 -12.82 -6.83 3.50
CA ASP A 88 -12.72 -7.36 4.85
C ASP A 88 -11.23 -7.49 5.25
N THR A 89 -10.75 -6.56 6.09
CA THR A 89 -9.35 -6.53 6.54
C THR A 89 -9.00 -7.66 7.52
N SER A 90 -9.98 -8.39 8.05
CA SER A 90 -9.69 -9.60 8.82
C SER A 90 -9.08 -10.71 7.96
N LYS A 91 -9.28 -10.65 6.64
CA LYS A 91 -8.70 -11.59 5.66
C LYS A 91 -7.27 -11.23 5.25
N GLY A 92 -6.93 -9.95 5.23
CA GLY A 92 -5.60 -9.47 4.80
C GLY A 92 -5.44 -7.97 4.90
N THR A 93 -4.22 -7.51 4.71
CA THR A 93 -3.81 -6.11 4.79
C THR A 93 -3.99 -5.40 3.45
N VAL A 94 -4.59 -4.22 3.43
CA VAL A 94 -4.63 -3.34 2.26
C VAL A 94 -3.41 -2.43 2.27
N HIS A 95 -2.76 -2.26 1.13
CA HIS A 95 -1.64 -1.33 0.95
C HIS A 95 -2.04 -0.16 0.08
N LEU A 96 -1.74 1.05 0.54
CA LEU A 96 -1.87 2.30 -0.20
C LEU A 96 -0.51 2.93 -0.43
N VAL A 97 -0.25 3.39 -1.63
CA VAL A 97 0.84 4.31 -1.94
C VAL A 97 0.21 5.67 -2.19
N ILE A 98 0.58 6.68 -1.41
CA ILE A 98 0.06 8.05 -1.46
C ILE A 98 1.19 9.07 -1.37
N GLY A 99 2.26 8.87 -2.13
CA GLY A 99 3.40 9.78 -2.14
C GLY A 99 3.24 11.05 -2.99
N GLY A 100 2.06 11.25 -3.61
CA GLY A 100 1.76 12.41 -4.46
C GLY A 100 1.32 13.68 -3.73
N GLY A 101 1.53 13.78 -2.41
CA GLY A 101 1.06 14.88 -1.57
C GLY A 101 1.83 16.20 -1.70
N GLY A 102 2.06 16.69 -2.92
CA GLY A 102 2.75 17.97 -3.16
C GLY A 102 4.21 17.82 -3.61
N THR A 103 4.57 16.67 -4.16
CA THR A 103 5.88 16.45 -4.77
C THR A 103 6.07 17.30 -6.03
N SER A 104 7.29 17.79 -6.25
CA SER A 104 7.70 18.47 -7.49
C SER A 104 8.02 17.48 -8.63
N ILE A 105 8.11 16.18 -8.32
CA ILE A 105 8.50 15.13 -9.28
C ILE A 105 7.46 14.00 -9.18
N PRO A 106 6.26 14.16 -9.76
CA PRO A 106 5.26 13.09 -9.79
C PRO A 106 5.76 11.86 -10.56
N SER A 107 5.30 10.67 -10.19
CA SER A 107 5.63 9.42 -10.88
C SER A 107 4.40 8.67 -11.43
N ASN A 108 3.24 9.30 -11.44
CA ASN A 108 2.00 8.72 -11.97
C ASN A 108 2.10 8.26 -13.44
N THR A 109 2.88 8.94 -14.25
CA THR A 109 3.17 8.56 -15.65
C THR A 109 4.25 7.47 -15.78
N MET A 110 4.93 7.13 -14.69
CA MET A 110 5.99 6.13 -14.62
C MET A 110 5.49 4.77 -14.10
N LEU A 111 4.19 4.58 -14.03
CA LEU A 111 3.58 3.27 -13.74
C LEU A 111 3.71 2.37 -14.95
N PHE A 112 3.93 1.07 -14.72
CA PHE A 112 3.88 0.10 -15.82
C PHE A 112 2.52 0.16 -16.53
N PRO A 113 2.46 -0.03 -17.86
CA PRO A 113 1.17 -0.09 -18.58
C PRO A 113 0.24 -1.16 -18.03
N GLU A 114 0.78 -2.37 -17.84
CA GLU A 114 0.09 -3.50 -17.21
C GLU A 114 0.40 -3.56 -15.71
N PRO A 115 -0.41 -4.28 -14.90
CA PRO A 115 -0.11 -4.51 -13.47
C PRO A 115 1.16 -5.36 -13.29
N ARG A 116 2.29 -4.69 -13.30
CA ARG A 116 3.63 -5.26 -13.05
C ARG A 116 4.29 -4.50 -11.92
N CYS A 117 5.22 -5.17 -11.26
CA CYS A 117 6.00 -4.62 -10.17
C CYS A 117 7.48 -4.78 -10.47
N ARG A 118 8.28 -3.79 -10.11
CA ARG A 118 9.72 -3.84 -10.13
C ARG A 118 10.22 -3.96 -8.69
N VAL A 119 10.83 -5.09 -8.37
CA VAL A 119 11.26 -5.43 -7.00
C VAL A 119 12.74 -5.23 -6.85
N LEU A 120 13.15 -4.40 -5.90
CA LEU A 120 14.55 -4.24 -5.50
C LEU A 120 14.98 -5.50 -4.74
N MET A 121 15.85 -6.30 -5.34
CA MET A 121 16.35 -7.55 -4.77
C MET A 121 17.56 -7.32 -3.86
N SER A 122 18.44 -6.42 -4.25
CA SER A 122 19.64 -6.06 -3.49
C SER A 122 20.19 -4.70 -3.92
N VAL A 123 20.92 -4.06 -3.01
CA VAL A 123 21.50 -2.72 -3.29
C VAL A 123 22.76 -2.78 -4.17
N GLY A 124 23.36 -3.96 -4.35
CA GLY A 124 24.54 -4.16 -5.17
C GLY A 124 25.83 -3.53 -4.62
N GLU A 125 26.89 -3.68 -5.38
CA GLU A 125 28.23 -3.18 -5.04
C GLU A 125 28.37 -1.68 -5.31
N LEU A 126 29.26 -1.03 -4.56
CA LEU A 126 29.61 0.37 -4.78
C LEU A 126 30.43 0.49 -6.06
N ASN A 127 29.96 1.26 -7.03
CA ASN A 127 30.75 1.63 -8.19
C ASN A 127 31.76 2.72 -7.81
N PRO A 128 33.06 2.44 -7.79
CA PRO A 128 34.07 3.39 -7.34
C PRO A 128 34.19 4.63 -8.23
N ALA A 129 33.78 4.53 -9.50
CA ALA A 129 33.84 5.65 -10.44
C ALA A 129 32.71 6.67 -10.23
N THR A 130 31.55 6.22 -9.76
CA THR A 130 30.37 7.07 -9.58
C THR A 130 30.01 7.34 -8.13
N GLY A 131 30.61 6.60 -7.17
CA GLY A 131 30.24 6.61 -5.76
C GLY A 131 28.82 6.11 -5.48
N ARG A 132 28.19 5.42 -6.43
CA ARG A 132 26.81 4.91 -6.34
C ARG A 132 26.79 3.40 -6.33
N LYS A 133 25.85 2.82 -5.59
CA LYS A 133 25.55 1.40 -5.66
C LYS A 133 24.65 1.12 -6.87
N THR A 134 24.83 -0.04 -7.51
CA THR A 134 24.00 -0.49 -8.64
C THR A 134 22.97 -1.50 -8.12
N PRO A 135 21.73 -1.11 -7.93
CA PRO A 135 20.71 -2.02 -7.42
C PRO A 135 20.33 -3.08 -8.46
N ASN A 136 20.00 -4.27 -7.97
CA ASN A 136 19.49 -5.37 -8.77
C ASN A 136 17.97 -5.46 -8.62
N TYR A 137 17.27 -5.60 -9.75
CA TYR A 137 15.81 -5.66 -9.80
C TYR A 137 15.34 -6.91 -10.52
N ILE A 138 14.18 -7.41 -10.10
CA ILE A 138 13.36 -8.37 -10.86
C ILE A 138 12.00 -7.75 -11.13
N GLU A 139 11.49 -7.94 -12.34
CA GLU A 139 10.14 -7.57 -12.70
C GLU A 139 9.21 -8.78 -12.58
N GLU A 140 8.04 -8.57 -12.00
CA GLU A 140 7.00 -9.58 -11.80
C GLU A 140 5.61 -9.07 -12.17
N ALA A 141 4.63 -9.96 -12.29
CA ALA A 141 3.21 -9.57 -12.32
C ALA A 141 2.79 -9.04 -10.95
N ALA A 142 1.84 -8.09 -10.94
CA ALA A 142 1.27 -7.51 -9.72
C ALA A 142 -0.20 -7.92 -9.54
N PRO A 143 -0.49 -9.20 -9.21
CA PRO A 143 -1.86 -9.70 -9.09
C PRO A 143 -2.64 -9.04 -7.94
N TRP A 144 -1.93 -8.42 -7.03
CA TRP A 144 -2.47 -7.68 -5.89
C TRP A 144 -2.95 -6.27 -6.25
N SER A 145 -2.64 -5.72 -7.42
CA SER A 145 -2.97 -4.35 -7.82
C SER A 145 -4.44 -4.20 -8.19
N VAL A 146 -5.14 -3.25 -7.57
CA VAL A 146 -6.55 -2.91 -7.85
C VAL A 146 -6.66 -1.62 -8.61
N PHE A 147 -6.09 -0.55 -8.06
CA PHE A 147 -6.22 0.80 -8.59
C PHE A 147 -4.86 1.48 -8.72
N ARG A 148 -4.69 2.19 -9.82
CA ARG A 148 -3.45 2.93 -10.14
C ARG A 148 -3.84 4.24 -10.83
N ASP A 149 -3.59 5.36 -10.18
CA ASP A 149 -3.87 6.66 -10.78
C ASP A 149 -2.71 7.08 -11.70
N ARG A 150 -2.93 7.00 -12.98
CA ARG A 150 -1.97 7.39 -14.01
C ARG A 150 -2.19 8.82 -14.51
N GLU A 151 -3.30 9.44 -14.15
CA GLU A 151 -3.72 10.73 -14.68
C GLU A 151 -3.34 11.90 -13.76
N ASN A 152 -3.50 11.70 -12.43
CA ASN A 152 -3.38 12.81 -11.50
C ASN A 152 -2.05 12.75 -10.74
N PRO A 153 -1.24 13.82 -10.82
CA PRO A 153 0.08 13.84 -10.20
C PRO A 153 0.03 14.03 -8.68
N CYS A 154 -1.02 14.66 -8.16
CA CYS A 154 -1.13 15.03 -6.75
C CYS A 154 -2.50 14.67 -6.17
N GLY A 155 -2.50 14.37 -4.87
CA GLY A 155 -3.74 14.08 -4.16
C GLY A 155 -3.52 13.67 -2.71
N PHE A 156 -4.61 13.35 -2.05
CA PHE A 156 -4.62 12.88 -0.66
C PHE A 156 -5.77 11.90 -0.44
N VAL A 157 -5.67 11.08 0.59
CA VAL A 157 -6.76 10.19 1.01
C VAL A 157 -7.39 10.73 2.29
N ALA A 158 -8.72 10.78 2.31
CA ALA A 158 -9.50 11.03 3.51
C ALA A 158 -10.13 9.73 4.01
N PHE A 159 -10.14 9.55 5.32
CA PHE A 159 -10.75 8.40 5.98
C PHE A 159 -11.88 8.88 6.89
N ASP A 160 -13.02 8.19 6.81
CA ASP A 160 -14.16 8.35 7.70
C ASP A 160 -14.43 7.03 8.41
N VAL A 161 -14.34 7.02 9.74
CA VAL A 161 -14.42 5.80 10.54
C VAL A 161 -15.72 5.76 11.33
N ASP A 162 -16.54 4.76 11.03
CA ASP A 162 -17.72 4.42 11.85
C ASP A 162 -17.33 3.26 12.79
N PRO A 163 -17.27 3.51 14.10
CA PRO A 163 -16.94 2.47 15.07
C PRO A 163 -17.99 1.34 15.13
N GLY A 164 -19.19 1.57 14.61
CA GLY A 164 -20.28 0.60 14.70
C GLY A 164 -20.78 0.38 16.15
N ARG A 165 -21.55 -0.69 16.33
CA ARG A 165 -22.06 -1.09 17.64
C ARG A 165 -21.21 -2.21 18.24
N PRO A 166 -21.08 -2.34 19.56
CA PRO A 166 -20.45 -3.49 20.20
C PRO A 166 -20.97 -4.82 19.65
N GLY A 167 -20.07 -5.76 19.37
CA GLY A 167 -20.38 -7.06 18.79
C GLY A 167 -20.74 -7.08 17.30
N ALA A 168 -20.68 -5.92 16.62
CA ALA A 168 -20.90 -5.78 15.19
C ALA A 168 -19.58 -5.57 14.44
N SER A 169 -19.65 -5.00 13.24
CA SER A 169 -18.47 -4.57 12.46
C SER A 169 -18.25 -3.08 12.63
N THR A 170 -16.99 -2.67 12.54
CA THR A 170 -16.56 -1.29 12.32
C THR A 170 -16.21 -1.11 10.86
N THR A 171 -16.33 0.11 10.32
CA THR A 171 -16.03 0.42 8.93
C THR A 171 -15.12 1.65 8.83
N MET A 172 -14.33 1.70 7.78
CA MET A 172 -13.51 2.85 7.41
C MET A 172 -13.71 3.13 5.93
N ASP A 173 -14.43 4.20 5.62
CA ASP A 173 -14.60 4.68 4.25
C ASP A 173 -13.39 5.51 3.86
N ALA A 174 -12.75 5.14 2.77
CA ALA A 174 -11.59 5.83 2.22
C ALA A 174 -11.94 6.44 0.87
N THR A 175 -11.56 7.71 0.68
CA THR A 175 -11.70 8.41 -0.59
C THR A 175 -10.39 9.05 -0.97
N TYR A 176 -9.84 8.66 -2.12
CA TYR A 176 -8.73 9.39 -2.72
C TYR A 176 -9.25 10.57 -3.54
N TYR A 177 -8.73 11.74 -3.22
CA TYR A 177 -9.01 12.98 -3.91
C TYR A 177 -7.78 13.43 -4.71
N ALA A 178 -7.93 13.52 -6.00
CA ALA A 178 -6.94 14.17 -6.85
C ALA A 178 -7.07 15.70 -6.79
N VAL A 179 -5.93 16.39 -6.89
CA VAL A 179 -5.82 17.85 -6.83
C VAL A 179 -5.12 18.33 -8.10
N SER A 180 -5.77 19.21 -8.87
CA SER A 180 -5.26 19.69 -10.16
C SER A 180 -4.28 20.86 -10.09
N GLY A 181 -3.74 21.15 -8.90
CA GLY A 181 -2.75 22.20 -8.67
C GLY A 181 -3.02 23.01 -7.41
N PRO A 182 -2.21 24.03 -7.09
CA PRO A 182 -2.26 24.74 -5.79
C PRO A 182 -3.59 25.44 -5.50
N PHE A 183 -4.35 25.77 -6.53
CA PHE A 183 -5.69 26.37 -6.42
C PHE A 183 -6.71 25.63 -7.29
N GLY A 184 -6.39 24.36 -7.66
CA GLY A 184 -7.18 23.57 -8.56
C GLY A 184 -8.35 22.86 -7.88
N GLU A 185 -9.15 22.22 -8.71
CA GLU A 185 -10.28 21.43 -8.23
C GLU A 185 -9.82 20.19 -7.47
N VAL A 186 -10.59 19.83 -6.45
CA VAL A 186 -10.47 18.58 -5.72
C VAL A 186 -11.53 17.61 -6.21
N ARG A 187 -11.13 16.48 -6.75
CA ARG A 187 -12.03 15.49 -7.35
C ARG A 187 -11.81 14.11 -6.74
N ALA A 188 -12.87 13.47 -6.28
CA ALA A 188 -12.82 12.08 -5.84
C ALA A 188 -12.56 11.16 -7.06
N VAL A 189 -11.54 10.29 -6.95
CA VAL A 189 -11.06 9.42 -8.03
C VAL A 189 -11.20 7.95 -7.67
N ASP A 190 -10.89 7.58 -6.42
CA ASP A 190 -11.07 6.22 -5.91
C ASP A 190 -11.84 6.26 -4.60
N ARG A 191 -12.75 5.29 -4.40
CA ARG A 191 -13.53 5.12 -3.18
C ARG A 191 -13.64 3.66 -2.84
N PHE A 192 -13.38 3.34 -1.57
CA PHE A 192 -13.52 1.97 -1.08
C PHE A 192 -13.82 1.98 0.42
N ARG A 193 -14.36 0.86 0.88
CA ARG A 193 -14.69 0.63 2.29
C ARG A 193 -13.86 -0.51 2.83
N LEU A 194 -13.22 -0.28 3.96
CA LEU A 194 -12.64 -1.33 4.78
C LEU A 194 -13.64 -1.72 5.87
N THR A 195 -13.75 -3.01 6.14
CA THR A 195 -14.62 -3.55 7.18
C THR A 195 -13.86 -4.55 8.03
N ARG A 196 -14.23 -4.67 9.30
CA ARG A 196 -13.76 -5.73 10.16
C ARG A 196 -14.70 -5.92 11.35
N PRO A 197 -14.73 -7.12 11.98
CA PRO A 197 -15.37 -7.28 13.27
C PRO A 197 -14.73 -6.38 14.33
N ARG A 198 -15.52 -5.81 15.22
CA ARG A 198 -15.00 -5.09 16.36
C ARG A 198 -14.29 -6.04 17.33
N THR A 199 -13.27 -5.53 18.03
CA THR A 199 -12.50 -6.28 19.03
C THR A 199 -13.14 -6.27 20.41
N ASP A 200 -13.91 -5.24 20.73
CA ASP A 200 -14.72 -5.18 21.93
C ASP A 200 -15.97 -6.07 21.80
N ARG A 201 -16.43 -6.60 22.89
CA ARG A 201 -17.63 -7.44 23.00
C ARG A 201 -18.75 -6.69 23.71
#